data_79b9d77c10c2091c6714ff23dbd96de3
#
_entry.id   79b9d77c10c2091c6714ff23dbd96de3
#
_cell.length_a   1.000
_cell.length_b   1.000
_cell.length_c   1.000
_cell.angle_alpha   90.00
_cell.angle_beta   90.00
_cell.angle_gamma   90.00
#
_symmetry.space_group_name_H-M   'P 1'
#
loop_
_entity.id
_entity.type
_entity.pdbx_description
1 polymer ?
#
loop_
_entity_poly.entity_id
_entity_poly.type
_entity_poly.pdbx_seq_one_letter_code
_entity_poly.pdbx_strand_id
1 'polypeptide(L)'
;MLVAAIGWTGGGLSFGTGYAITSQAVSGEISLPWHAPLTRYLATIISYYSGIPGGIFAPSLAVGGALGGAVSSFFGDIGNGALMAIFMAGFLAAVTQSPLTSAIIVMEMIDGHEMVIALIAVSFLAKIVSSRLSPELYQHLALSWLNRQKA
;
A
#
# COMPACT_ATOMS: atom_id res chain seq x y z
N MET A 1 -13.43 -1.52 17.93
CA MET A 1 -12.56 -1.35 19.09
C MET A 1 -11.10 -1.76 18.83
N LEU A 2 -10.80 -2.95 18.28
CA LEU A 2 -9.42 -3.38 17.99
C LEU A 2 -8.64 -2.42 17.08
N VAL A 3 -9.26 -1.90 16.01
CA VAL A 3 -8.63 -0.92 15.10
C VAL A 3 -8.27 0.39 15.82
N ALA A 4 -9.13 0.84 16.73
CA ALA A 4 -8.86 2.03 17.54
C ALA A 4 -7.70 1.82 18.52
N ALA A 5 -7.59 0.63 19.11
CA ALA A 5 -6.48 0.28 20.01
C ALA A 5 -5.13 0.25 19.24
N ILE A 6 -5.11 -0.34 18.03
CA ILE A 6 -3.93 -0.34 17.17
C ILE A 6 -3.59 1.08 16.71
N GLY A 7 -4.61 1.91 16.41
CA GLY A 7 -4.42 3.31 16.07
C GLY A 7 -3.78 4.11 17.21
N TRP A 8 -4.20 3.85 18.43
CA TRP A 8 -3.63 4.51 19.61
C TRP A 8 -2.18 4.10 19.85
N THR A 9 -1.89 2.78 19.85
CA THR A 9 -0.51 2.28 20.04
C THR A 9 0.44 2.68 18.92
N GLY A 10 -0.08 2.90 17.71
CA GLY A 10 0.66 3.38 16.55
C GLY A 10 0.81 4.90 16.48
N GLY A 11 0.47 5.67 17.55
CA GLY A 11 0.60 7.12 17.54
C GLY A 11 -0.31 7.84 16.56
N GLY A 12 -1.46 7.26 16.23
CA GLY A 12 -2.43 7.85 15.27
C GLY A 12 -2.10 7.61 13.80
N LEU A 13 -0.94 7.03 13.49
CA LEU A 13 -0.48 6.81 12.11
C LEU A 13 -1.36 5.87 11.29
N SER A 14 -2.15 5.00 11.93
CA SER A 14 -3.05 4.06 11.26
C SER A 14 -4.50 4.55 11.14
N PHE A 15 -4.82 5.78 11.59
CA PHE A 15 -6.15 6.33 11.40
C PHE A 15 -6.39 6.79 9.96
N GLY A 16 -7.63 6.62 9.49
CA GLY A 16 -8.07 7.01 8.16
C GLY A 16 -7.41 6.23 7.02
N THR A 17 -7.52 6.75 5.82
CA THR A 17 -6.96 6.13 4.60
C THR A 17 -5.44 6.14 4.56
N GLY A 18 -4.80 7.00 5.36
CA GLY A 18 -3.36 7.21 5.36
C GLY A 18 -2.81 8.09 4.25
N TYR A 19 -3.67 8.58 3.36
CA TYR A 19 -3.24 9.41 2.24
C TYR A 19 -2.46 10.65 2.70
N ALA A 20 -3.01 11.41 3.65
CA ALA A 20 -2.37 12.64 4.14
C ALA A 20 -0.99 12.37 4.75
N ILE A 21 -0.86 11.33 5.58
CA ILE A 21 0.41 10.97 6.21
C ILE A 21 1.42 10.48 5.16
N THR A 22 0.95 9.68 4.19
CA THR A 22 1.82 9.16 3.14
C THR A 22 2.29 10.26 2.19
N SER A 23 1.43 11.23 1.83
CA SER A 23 1.84 12.37 0.99
C SER A 23 2.86 13.27 1.69
N GLN A 24 2.67 13.58 2.98
CA GLN A 24 3.63 14.34 3.78
C GLN A 24 4.97 13.61 3.96
N ALA A 25 4.95 12.28 4.06
CA ALA A 25 6.17 11.50 4.15
C ALA A 25 6.90 11.42 2.80
N VAL A 26 6.19 11.35 1.69
CA VAL A 26 6.77 11.38 0.33
C VAL A 26 7.39 12.74 0.05
N SER A 27 6.76 13.85 0.48
CA SER A 27 7.32 15.21 0.36
C SER A 27 8.48 15.48 1.32
N GLY A 28 8.78 14.56 2.24
CA GLY A 28 9.89 14.69 3.18
C GLY A 28 9.56 15.55 4.42
N GLU A 29 8.30 15.94 4.62
CA GLU A 29 7.87 16.74 5.77
C GLU A 29 7.89 15.96 7.08
N ILE A 30 7.64 14.64 7.02
CA ILE A 30 7.64 13.76 8.18
C ILE A 30 8.41 12.47 7.88
N SER A 31 9.12 11.95 8.89
CA SER A 31 9.72 10.62 8.84
C SER A 31 8.76 9.59 9.48
N LEU A 32 8.57 8.46 8.82
CA LEU A 32 7.73 7.39 9.35
C LEU A 32 8.58 6.48 10.25
N PRO A 33 8.11 6.16 11.47
CA PRO A 33 8.82 5.24 12.34
C PRO A 33 8.81 3.82 11.76
N TRP A 34 9.82 3.04 12.08
CA TRP A 34 10.03 1.68 11.56
C TRP A 34 8.84 0.72 11.81
N HIS A 35 8.02 0.96 12.81
CA HIS A 35 6.84 0.16 13.13
C HIS A 35 5.58 0.58 12.36
N ALA A 36 5.60 1.72 11.66
CA ALA A 36 4.45 2.24 10.91
C ALA A 36 3.90 1.27 9.86
N PRO A 37 4.73 0.53 9.08
CA PRO A 37 4.23 -0.45 8.12
C PRO A 37 3.42 -1.55 8.76
N LEU A 38 3.89 -2.07 9.90
CA LEU A 38 3.25 -3.18 10.59
C LEU A 38 1.91 -2.77 11.19
N THR A 39 1.85 -1.62 11.86
CA THR A 39 0.61 -1.09 12.45
C THR A 39 -0.44 -0.81 11.39
N ARG A 40 -0.04 -0.24 10.24
CA ARG A 40 -0.93 -0.01 9.11
C ARG A 40 -1.42 -1.31 8.48
N TYR A 41 -0.54 -2.26 8.25
CA TYR A 41 -0.90 -3.55 7.68
C TYR A 41 -1.92 -4.29 8.56
N LEU A 42 -1.67 -4.36 9.87
CA LEU A 42 -2.59 -4.99 10.82
C LEU A 42 -3.93 -4.26 10.90
N ALA A 43 -3.93 -2.92 10.93
CA ALA A 43 -5.16 -2.13 10.92
C ALA A 43 -5.98 -2.38 9.65
N THR A 44 -5.33 -2.51 8.50
CA THR A 44 -5.99 -2.81 7.22
C THR A 44 -6.62 -4.20 7.23
N ILE A 45 -5.89 -5.22 7.70
CA ILE A 45 -6.43 -6.59 7.81
C ILE A 45 -7.64 -6.64 8.73
N ILE A 46 -7.55 -6.05 9.92
CA ILE A 46 -8.65 -6.06 10.88
C ILE A 46 -9.86 -5.29 10.36
N SER A 47 -9.64 -4.16 9.67
CA SER A 47 -10.71 -3.42 9.02
C SER A 47 -11.39 -4.24 7.92
N TYR A 48 -10.62 -4.99 7.13
CA TYR A 48 -11.15 -5.88 6.11
C TYR A 48 -12.03 -6.98 6.70
N TYR A 49 -11.58 -7.62 7.79
CA TYR A 49 -12.37 -8.67 8.47
C TYR A 49 -13.59 -8.13 9.21
N SER A 50 -13.66 -6.82 9.50
CA SER A 50 -14.85 -6.21 10.13
C SER A 50 -16.07 -6.16 9.20
N GLY A 51 -15.90 -6.47 7.90
CA GLY A 51 -16.99 -6.50 6.92
C GLY A 51 -17.48 -5.12 6.49
N ILE A 52 -16.79 -4.05 6.89
CA ILE A 52 -17.11 -2.69 6.45
C ILE A 52 -16.64 -2.54 5.00
N PRO A 53 -17.52 -2.19 4.05
CA PRO A 53 -17.11 -1.96 2.68
C PRO A 53 -16.14 -0.79 2.61
N GLY A 54 -14.95 -1.01 2.05
CA GLY A 54 -13.90 0.00 1.91
C GLY A 54 -13.04 -0.27 0.67
N GLY A 55 -12.39 0.79 0.18
CA GLY A 55 -11.46 0.68 -0.94
C GLY A 55 -10.15 0.03 -0.50
N ILE A 56 -9.57 -0.81 -1.35
CA ILE A 56 -8.30 -1.49 -1.09
C ILE A 56 -7.11 -0.63 -1.53
N PHE A 57 -7.30 0.29 -2.48
CA PHE A 57 -6.23 1.08 -3.09
C PHE A 57 -5.48 1.96 -2.07
N ALA A 58 -6.20 2.84 -1.38
CA ALA A 58 -5.58 3.80 -0.45
C ALA A 58 -4.85 3.11 0.72
N PRO A 59 -5.40 2.08 1.38
CA PRO A 59 -4.65 1.31 2.37
C PRO A 59 -3.41 0.62 1.82
N SER A 60 -3.48 0.06 0.60
CA SER A 60 -2.33 -0.58 -0.05
C SER A 60 -1.21 0.40 -0.34
N LEU A 61 -1.53 1.59 -0.86
CA LEU A 61 -0.57 2.66 -1.07
C LEU A 61 0.08 3.11 0.23
N ALA A 62 -0.72 3.27 1.29
CA ALA A 62 -0.23 3.69 2.59
C ALA A 62 0.69 2.65 3.26
N VAL A 63 0.40 1.36 3.11
CA VAL A 63 1.29 0.28 3.58
C VAL A 63 2.58 0.27 2.76
N GLY A 64 2.49 0.35 1.43
CA GLY A 64 3.64 0.43 0.53
C GLY A 64 4.53 1.63 0.85
N GLY A 65 3.95 2.83 1.00
CA GLY A 65 4.68 4.04 1.37
C GLY A 65 5.37 3.92 2.74
N ALA A 66 4.69 3.37 3.73
CA ALA A 66 5.27 3.14 5.04
C ALA A 66 6.45 2.13 4.99
N LEU A 67 6.34 1.07 4.17
CA LEU A 67 7.45 0.12 3.94
C LEU A 67 8.65 0.83 3.29
N GLY A 68 8.40 1.64 2.25
CA GLY A 68 9.44 2.43 1.60
C GLY A 68 10.13 3.40 2.56
N GLY A 69 9.37 4.10 3.38
CA GLY A 69 9.90 4.99 4.41
C GLY A 69 10.73 4.26 5.48
N ALA A 70 10.27 3.08 5.93
CA ALA A 70 11.04 2.27 6.87
C ALA A 70 12.36 1.76 6.25
N VAL A 71 12.34 1.37 4.98
CA VAL A 71 13.56 0.96 4.28
C VAL A 71 14.51 2.11 4.06
N SER A 72 14.01 3.31 3.70
CA SER A 72 14.86 4.49 3.48
C SER A 72 15.61 4.91 4.72
N SER A 73 15.00 4.78 5.89
CA SER A 73 15.66 5.12 7.18
C SER A 73 16.89 4.25 7.46
N PHE A 74 16.97 3.03 6.93
CA PHE A 74 18.17 2.20 7.01
C PHE A 74 19.30 2.66 6.09
N PHE A 75 18.98 3.40 5.02
CA PHE A 75 19.94 3.90 4.04
C PHE A 75 20.30 5.38 4.23
N GLY A 76 19.96 5.97 5.38
CA GLY A 76 20.30 7.36 5.72
C GLY A 76 19.43 8.40 5.02
N ASP A 77 18.17 8.10 4.82
CA ASP A 77 17.14 8.98 4.21
C ASP A 77 17.44 9.46 2.77
N ILE A 78 18.41 8.84 2.11
CA ILE A 78 18.74 9.16 0.71
C ILE A 78 17.59 8.69 -0.20
N GLY A 79 16.93 9.65 -0.86
CA GLY A 79 15.86 9.35 -1.81
C GLY A 79 14.58 8.80 -1.17
N ASN A 80 14.25 9.24 0.03
CA ASN A 80 13.09 8.77 0.80
C ASN A 80 11.80 8.76 -0.04
N GLY A 81 11.46 9.85 -0.72
CA GLY A 81 10.28 9.92 -1.59
C GLY A 81 10.31 8.92 -2.74
N ALA A 82 11.47 8.73 -3.38
CA ALA A 82 11.64 7.79 -4.48
C ALA A 82 11.46 6.34 -4.04
N LEU A 83 12.05 5.94 -2.91
CA LEU A 83 11.88 4.61 -2.34
C LEU A 83 10.42 4.38 -1.93
N MET A 84 9.80 5.35 -1.29
CA MET A 84 8.39 5.26 -0.93
C MET A 84 7.52 5.04 -2.17
N ALA A 85 7.73 5.79 -3.25
CA ALA A 85 7.00 5.63 -4.51
C ALA A 85 7.17 4.24 -5.12
N ILE A 86 8.39 3.72 -5.15
CA ILE A 86 8.70 2.37 -5.64
C ILE A 86 7.95 1.31 -4.83
N PHE A 87 7.98 1.41 -3.50
CA PHE A 87 7.27 0.47 -2.64
C PHE A 87 5.75 0.60 -2.73
N MET A 88 5.22 1.82 -2.91
CA MET A 88 3.79 2.05 -3.15
C MET A 88 3.31 1.38 -4.43
N ALA A 89 4.01 1.59 -5.54
CA ALA A 89 3.68 0.98 -6.82
C ALA A 89 3.80 -0.55 -6.78
N GLY A 90 4.88 -1.06 -6.20
CA GLY A 90 5.11 -2.50 -6.05
C GLY A 90 4.05 -3.17 -5.17
N PHE A 91 3.72 -2.59 -4.01
CA PHE A 91 2.73 -3.16 -3.12
C PHE A 91 1.32 -3.14 -3.74
N LEU A 92 0.93 -2.03 -4.36
CA LEU A 92 -0.36 -1.93 -5.06
C LEU A 92 -0.44 -2.93 -6.21
N ALA A 93 0.62 -3.07 -7.01
CA ALA A 93 0.69 -4.03 -8.11
C ALA A 93 0.64 -5.49 -7.61
N ALA A 94 1.26 -5.79 -6.47
CA ALA A 94 1.20 -7.12 -5.86
C ALA A 94 -0.22 -7.49 -5.42
N VAL A 95 -0.95 -6.54 -4.84
CA VAL A 95 -2.33 -6.75 -4.35
C VAL A 95 -3.33 -6.84 -5.49
N THR A 96 -3.25 -5.92 -6.45
CA THR A 96 -4.23 -5.80 -7.55
C THR A 96 -3.88 -6.64 -8.78
N GLN A 97 -2.62 -7.07 -8.89
CA GLN A 97 -2.01 -7.72 -10.06
C GLN A 97 -2.16 -6.92 -11.37
N SER A 98 -2.34 -5.60 -11.25
CA SER A 98 -2.50 -4.64 -12.35
C SER A 98 -1.31 -3.69 -12.41
N PRO A 99 -0.18 -4.09 -13.02
CA PRO A 99 1.08 -3.36 -12.92
C PRO A 99 1.06 -1.98 -13.57
N LEU A 100 0.46 -1.84 -14.76
CA LEU A 100 0.37 -0.54 -15.44
C LEU A 100 -0.49 0.45 -14.67
N THR A 101 -1.65 0.00 -14.19
CA THR A 101 -2.54 0.84 -13.39
C THR A 101 -1.86 1.32 -12.11
N SER A 102 -1.16 0.42 -11.43
CA SER A 102 -0.45 0.75 -10.19
C SER A 102 0.67 1.77 -10.41
N ALA A 103 1.46 1.59 -11.49
CA ALA A 103 2.53 2.52 -11.84
C ALA A 103 1.99 3.91 -12.17
N ILE A 104 0.92 3.99 -12.98
CA ILE A 104 0.32 5.26 -13.39
C ILE A 104 -0.31 5.99 -12.19
N ILE A 105 -1.05 5.28 -11.33
CA ILE A 105 -1.65 5.88 -10.14
C ILE A 105 -0.58 6.51 -9.24
N VAL A 106 0.50 5.79 -8.98
CA VAL A 106 1.57 6.31 -8.11
C VAL A 106 2.30 7.46 -8.79
N MET A 107 2.61 7.36 -10.09
CA MET A 107 3.24 8.43 -10.86
C MET A 107 2.45 9.74 -10.77
N GLU A 108 1.14 9.68 -11.01
CA GLU A 108 0.25 10.85 -10.92
C GLU A 108 0.14 11.39 -9.49
N MET A 109 0.15 10.49 -8.49
CA MET A 109 -0.02 10.89 -7.09
C MET A 109 1.18 11.68 -6.55
N ILE A 110 2.39 11.40 -7.04
CA ILE A 110 3.63 12.06 -6.58
C ILE A 110 4.19 13.07 -7.59
N ASP A 111 3.50 13.30 -8.71
CA ASP A 111 4.01 14.09 -9.85
C ASP A 111 5.40 13.62 -10.34
N GLY A 112 5.61 12.30 -10.29
CA GLY A 112 6.91 11.66 -10.48
C GLY A 112 7.15 11.15 -11.89
N HIS A 113 6.96 11.98 -12.91
CA HIS A 113 7.11 11.59 -14.32
C HIS A 113 8.51 11.07 -14.68
N GLU A 114 9.54 11.51 -13.98
CA GLU A 114 10.92 11.05 -14.17
C GLU A 114 11.13 9.58 -13.73
N MET A 115 10.27 9.09 -12.84
CA MET A 115 10.38 7.74 -12.27
C MET A 115 9.52 6.69 -13.00
N VAL A 116 8.85 7.04 -14.08
CA VAL A 116 7.87 6.19 -14.75
C VAL A 116 8.43 4.81 -15.10
N ILE A 117 9.65 4.74 -15.60
CA ILE A 117 10.29 3.49 -15.99
C ILE A 117 10.54 2.60 -14.76
N ALA A 118 11.01 3.19 -13.67
CA ALA A 118 11.25 2.46 -12.42
C ALA A 118 9.94 1.95 -11.81
N LEU A 119 8.89 2.77 -11.80
CA LEU A 119 7.57 2.41 -11.29
C LEU A 119 6.94 1.28 -12.11
N ILE A 120 7.05 1.32 -13.44
CA ILE A 120 6.57 0.25 -14.31
C ILE A 120 7.36 -1.03 -14.04
N ALA A 121 8.69 -0.96 -14.01
CA ALA A 121 9.54 -2.13 -13.80
C ALA A 121 9.24 -2.83 -12.47
N VAL A 122 9.17 -2.08 -11.36
CA VAL A 122 8.88 -2.66 -10.05
C VAL A 122 7.46 -3.23 -9.97
N SER A 123 6.48 -2.58 -10.62
CA SER A 123 5.10 -3.06 -10.65
C SER A 123 4.97 -4.39 -11.40
N PHE A 124 5.69 -4.56 -12.52
CA PHE A 124 5.71 -5.84 -13.24
C PHE A 124 6.43 -6.93 -12.45
N LEU A 125 7.56 -6.63 -11.81
CA LEU A 125 8.26 -7.57 -10.94
C LEU A 125 7.37 -8.01 -9.78
N ALA A 126 6.71 -7.07 -9.11
CA ALA A 126 5.80 -7.35 -8.02
C ALA A 126 4.62 -8.24 -8.46
N LYS A 127 4.04 -7.98 -9.64
CA LYS A 127 3.01 -8.83 -10.24
C LYS A 127 3.51 -10.25 -10.46
N ILE A 128 4.68 -10.42 -11.08
CA ILE A 128 5.24 -11.75 -11.39
C ILE A 128 5.42 -12.56 -10.11
N VAL A 129 5.95 -11.96 -9.06
CA VAL A 129 6.15 -12.62 -7.77
C VAL A 129 4.80 -12.93 -7.12
N SER A 130 3.90 -11.95 -7.05
CA SER A 130 2.59 -12.10 -6.41
C SER A 130 1.72 -13.14 -7.10
N SER A 131 1.69 -13.18 -8.43
CA SER A 131 0.88 -14.14 -9.19
C SER A 131 1.29 -15.60 -9.00
N ARG A 132 2.53 -15.84 -8.55
CA ARG A 132 3.00 -17.19 -8.20
C ARG A 132 2.60 -17.61 -6.78
N LEU A 133 2.30 -16.65 -5.92
CA LEU A 133 1.99 -16.89 -4.51
C LEU A 133 0.49 -16.88 -4.22
N SER A 134 -0.28 -16.09 -4.97
CA SER A 134 -1.70 -15.88 -4.72
C SER A 134 -2.47 -15.63 -6.01
N PRO A 135 -3.74 -16.11 -6.11
CA PRO A 135 -4.62 -15.73 -7.22
C PRO A 135 -4.99 -14.25 -7.15
N GLU A 136 -5.47 -13.70 -8.26
CA GLU A 136 -5.93 -12.32 -8.33
C GLU A 136 -7.05 -12.04 -7.31
N LEU A 137 -6.85 -11.03 -6.48
CA LEU A 137 -7.78 -10.68 -5.40
C LEU A 137 -9.20 -10.45 -5.91
N TYR A 138 -9.35 -9.71 -7.01
CA TYR A 138 -10.67 -9.38 -7.56
C TYR A 138 -11.39 -10.57 -8.17
N GLN A 139 -10.70 -11.49 -8.82
CA GLN A 139 -11.28 -12.73 -9.32
C GLN A 139 -11.76 -13.61 -8.17
N HIS A 140 -10.96 -13.73 -7.12
CA HIS A 140 -11.35 -14.52 -5.95
C HIS A 140 -12.57 -13.93 -5.23
N LEU A 141 -12.63 -12.60 -5.09
CA LEU A 141 -13.79 -11.91 -4.51
C LEU A 141 -15.04 -12.08 -5.37
N ALA A 142 -14.94 -11.95 -6.70
CA ALA A 142 -16.05 -12.13 -7.62
C ALA A 142 -16.61 -13.57 -7.56
N LEU A 143 -15.73 -14.57 -7.56
CA LEU A 143 -16.14 -15.98 -7.45
C LEU A 143 -16.80 -16.28 -6.11
N SER A 144 -16.29 -15.74 -5.02
CA SER A 144 -16.88 -15.91 -3.68
C SER A 144 -18.28 -15.29 -3.58
N TRP A 145 -18.50 -14.16 -4.24
CA TRP A 145 -19.80 -13.49 -4.33
C TRP A 145 -20.81 -14.31 -5.14
N LEU A 146 -20.41 -14.80 -6.30
CA LEU A 146 -21.26 -15.64 -7.16
C LEU A 146 -21.67 -16.95 -6.47
N ASN A 147 -20.76 -17.55 -5.71
CA ASN A 147 -21.06 -18.76 -4.96
C ASN A 147 -22.04 -18.52 -3.80
N ARG A 148 -22.00 -17.34 -3.15
CA ARG A 148 -22.96 -16.96 -2.11
C ARG A 148 -24.38 -16.71 -2.65
N GLN A 149 -24.50 -16.28 -3.90
CA GLN A 149 -25.83 -16.08 -4.51
C GLN A 149 -26.48 -17.38 -4.99
N LYS A 150 -25.72 -18.47 -5.11
CA LYS A 150 -26.23 -19.78 -5.53
C LYS A 150 -26.59 -20.70 -4.35
N ALA A 151 -26.24 -20.31 -3.12
CA ALA A 151 -26.56 -21.03 -1.88
C ALA A 151 -27.75 -20.40 -1.18
#